data_324c9c8bd2f4a699a5846c14f957cf9b
#
_entry.id   324c9c8bd2f4a699a5846c14f957cf9b
#
_cell.length_a   1.000
_cell.length_b   1.000
_cell.length_c   1.000
_cell.angle_alpha   90.00
_cell.angle_beta   90.00
_cell.angle_gamma   90.00
#
_symmetry.space_group_name_H-M   'P 1'
#
loop_
_entity.id
_entity.type
_entity.pdbx_description
1 polymer ?
#
loop_
_entity_poly.entity_id
_entity_poly.type
_entity_poly.pdbx_seq_one_letter_code
_entity_poly.pdbx_strand_id
1 'polypeptide(L)'
;IKIISKQKISDASSGFRVYSKKAIKKLNCSSKFSYTLDTIIQATDKNLKIGETKIKINKPTRKSRLFKSNTQFVLNQAKIILKCFAIYKPFTFFLYLSILPLFFGFSLFLRFLFFYFSGDGTGHVQSIIFGSTSLILGFILIALGVLGELIKHNRKIMEENEEKKF
;
A
#
# COMPACT_ATOMS: atom_id res chain seq x y z
N ILE A 1 -6.80 -0.81 -6.26
CA ILE A 1 -7.50 -1.86 -5.46
C ILE A 1 -7.20 -3.24 -6.02
N LYS A 2 -7.31 -3.48 -7.34
CA LYS A 2 -7.05 -4.78 -7.99
C LYS A 2 -5.67 -5.39 -7.63
N ILE A 3 -4.64 -4.55 -7.49
CA ILE A 3 -3.28 -4.97 -7.10
C ILE A 3 -3.23 -5.45 -5.63
N ILE A 4 -4.03 -4.86 -4.76
CA ILE A 4 -4.04 -5.16 -3.33
C ILE A 4 -4.99 -6.33 -3.03
N SER A 5 -6.19 -6.34 -3.63
CA SER A 5 -7.26 -7.29 -3.28
C SER A 5 -7.27 -8.59 -4.10
N LYS A 6 -6.50 -8.68 -5.20
CA LYS A 6 -6.55 -9.82 -6.14
C LYS A 6 -7.94 -10.15 -6.71
N GLN A 7 -8.99 -9.43 -6.32
CA GLN A 7 -10.37 -9.62 -6.76
C GLN A 7 -10.83 -8.44 -7.62
N LYS A 8 -11.67 -8.71 -8.62
CA LYS A 8 -12.33 -7.67 -9.42
C LYS A 8 -13.49 -7.13 -8.59
N ILE A 9 -13.35 -5.95 -8.01
CA ILE A 9 -14.40 -5.24 -7.30
C ILE A 9 -14.74 -4.01 -8.12
N SER A 10 -16.00 -3.91 -8.56
CA SER A 10 -16.47 -2.84 -9.46
C SER A 10 -16.58 -1.51 -8.73
N ASP A 11 -17.14 -1.50 -7.52
CA ASP A 11 -17.28 -0.30 -6.69
C ASP A 11 -16.83 -0.57 -5.25
N ALA A 12 -15.58 -0.22 -4.99
CA ALA A 12 -15.00 -0.37 -3.66
C ALA A 12 -15.36 0.77 -2.71
N SER A 13 -15.95 1.86 -3.21
CA SER A 13 -16.34 3.03 -2.42
C SER A 13 -17.78 2.94 -1.88
N SER A 14 -18.59 2.03 -2.42
CA SER A 14 -19.99 1.84 -1.99
C SER A 14 -20.08 1.52 -0.50
N GLY A 15 -20.91 2.26 0.20
CA GLY A 15 -21.24 2.03 1.61
C GLY A 15 -22.34 1.00 1.84
N PHE A 16 -23.05 0.59 0.77
CA PHE A 16 -24.12 -0.40 0.88
C PHE A 16 -23.54 -1.81 0.90
N ARG A 17 -23.47 -2.43 2.08
CA ARG A 17 -22.81 -3.72 2.30
C ARG A 17 -23.53 -4.59 3.29
N VAL A 18 -23.43 -5.89 3.07
CA VAL A 18 -23.94 -6.91 3.98
C VAL A 18 -22.75 -7.80 4.38
N TYR A 19 -22.64 -8.08 5.66
CA TYR A 19 -21.58 -8.90 6.22
C TYR A 19 -22.18 -10.16 6.87
N SER A 20 -21.59 -11.31 6.59
CA SER A 20 -21.94 -12.54 7.30
C SER A 20 -21.45 -12.49 8.75
N LYS A 21 -22.05 -13.28 9.65
CA LYS A 21 -21.62 -13.39 11.06
C LYS A 21 -20.14 -13.76 11.17
N LYS A 22 -19.64 -14.63 10.29
CA LYS A 22 -18.21 -14.99 10.20
C LYS A 22 -17.33 -13.80 9.78
N ALA A 23 -17.80 -12.98 8.85
CA ALA A 23 -17.05 -11.80 8.41
C ALA A 23 -16.97 -10.73 9.52
N ILE A 24 -18.07 -10.48 10.23
CA ILE A 24 -18.11 -9.49 11.33
C ILE A 24 -17.10 -9.86 12.43
N LYS A 25 -17.01 -11.14 12.82
CA LYS A 25 -16.07 -11.61 13.84
C LYS A 25 -14.59 -11.44 13.44
N LYS A 26 -14.31 -11.46 12.12
CA LYS A 26 -12.93 -11.39 11.59
C LYS A 26 -12.50 -10.00 11.15
N LEU A 27 -13.45 -9.10 10.91
CA LEU A 27 -13.14 -7.75 10.40
C LEU A 27 -13.04 -6.76 11.56
N ASN A 28 -11.85 -6.16 11.71
CA ASN A 28 -11.57 -5.10 12.68
C ASN A 28 -11.47 -3.75 11.97
N CYS A 29 -12.53 -2.94 12.02
CA CYS A 29 -12.53 -1.59 11.48
C CYS A 29 -11.81 -0.63 12.44
N SER A 30 -10.52 -0.38 12.24
CA SER A 30 -9.76 0.62 12.99
C SER A 30 -9.79 2.01 12.34
N SER A 31 -10.28 2.12 11.11
CA SER A 31 -10.30 3.37 10.34
C SER A 31 -11.61 4.11 10.52
N LYS A 32 -11.57 5.27 11.19
CA LYS A 32 -12.74 6.17 11.33
C LYS A 32 -13.24 6.76 9.99
N PHE A 33 -12.45 6.75 8.93
CA PHE A 33 -12.73 7.53 7.71
C PHE A 33 -13.03 6.70 6.46
N SER A 34 -12.64 5.44 6.39
CA SER A 34 -12.83 4.60 5.18
C SER A 34 -12.96 3.13 5.50
N TYR A 35 -14.00 2.80 6.28
CA TYR A 35 -14.35 1.40 6.54
C TYR A 35 -14.58 0.62 5.22
N THR A 36 -14.99 1.29 4.15
CA THR A 36 -15.31 0.65 2.87
C THR A 36 -14.09 0.02 2.18
N LEU A 37 -12.97 0.73 2.12
CA LEU A 37 -11.72 0.21 1.56
C LEU A 37 -11.03 -0.74 2.53
N ASP A 38 -10.99 -0.38 3.80
CA ASP A 38 -10.33 -1.16 4.84
C ASP A 38 -10.95 -2.56 4.96
N THR A 39 -12.28 -2.67 5.03
CA THR A 39 -12.97 -3.97 5.12
C THR A 39 -12.77 -4.84 3.89
N ILE A 40 -12.68 -4.28 2.68
CA ILE A 40 -12.39 -5.06 1.46
C ILE A 40 -10.98 -5.64 1.52
N ILE A 41 -10.01 -4.81 1.90
CA ILE A 41 -8.61 -5.23 1.97
C ILE A 41 -8.44 -6.29 3.06
N GLN A 42 -9.02 -6.10 4.24
CA GLN A 42 -9.03 -7.09 5.31
C GLN A 42 -9.73 -8.39 4.89
N ALA A 43 -10.89 -8.30 4.24
CA ALA A 43 -11.61 -9.48 3.77
C ALA A 43 -10.75 -10.30 2.79
N THR A 44 -9.99 -9.64 1.94
CA THR A 44 -9.07 -10.29 1.00
C THR A 44 -7.87 -10.91 1.71
N ASP A 45 -7.26 -10.19 2.66
CA ASP A 45 -6.11 -10.68 3.44
C ASP A 45 -6.49 -11.90 4.29
N LYS A 46 -7.72 -11.91 4.83
CA LYS A 46 -8.30 -13.02 5.62
C LYS A 46 -9.01 -14.09 4.76
N ASN A 47 -8.83 -14.06 3.44
CA ASN A 47 -9.41 -15.00 2.47
C ASN A 47 -10.96 -15.16 2.59
N LEU A 48 -11.67 -14.07 2.91
CA LEU A 48 -13.12 -14.06 2.92
C LEU A 48 -13.66 -13.89 1.49
N LYS A 49 -14.73 -14.62 1.17
CA LYS A 49 -15.41 -14.49 -0.13
C LYS A 49 -16.18 -13.17 -0.20
N ILE A 50 -15.95 -12.40 -1.25
CA ILE A 50 -16.67 -11.14 -1.53
C ILE A 50 -17.56 -11.38 -2.74
N GLY A 51 -18.87 -11.12 -2.60
CA GLY A 51 -19.84 -11.14 -3.69
C GLY A 51 -20.32 -9.73 -4.03
N GLU A 52 -20.69 -9.50 -5.26
CA GLU A 52 -21.27 -8.24 -5.74
C GLU A 52 -22.66 -8.48 -6.30
N THR A 53 -23.58 -7.60 -5.95
CA THR A 53 -24.96 -7.61 -6.49
C THR A 53 -25.27 -6.24 -7.06
N LYS A 54 -25.80 -6.21 -8.27
CA LYS A 54 -26.26 -4.97 -8.92
C LYS A 54 -27.52 -4.46 -8.22
N ILE A 55 -27.50 -3.22 -7.77
CA ILE A 55 -28.65 -2.54 -7.18
C ILE A 55 -29.03 -1.32 -8.03
N LYS A 56 -30.33 -1.00 -8.07
CA LYS A 56 -30.78 0.26 -8.67
C LYS A 56 -30.48 1.41 -7.71
N ILE A 57 -29.84 2.45 -8.22
CA ILE A 57 -29.53 3.66 -7.46
C ILE A 57 -30.48 4.75 -7.90
N ASN A 58 -31.13 5.43 -6.94
CA ASN A 58 -31.97 6.60 -7.21
C ASN A 58 -31.11 7.78 -7.66
N LYS A 59 -31.70 8.69 -8.43
CA LYS A 59 -31.02 9.93 -8.83
C LYS A 59 -30.61 10.72 -7.58
N PRO A 60 -29.44 11.37 -7.60
CA PRO A 60 -28.96 12.14 -6.46
C PRO A 60 -29.94 13.30 -6.16
N THR A 61 -30.51 13.33 -4.96
CA THR A 61 -31.46 14.35 -4.52
C THR A 61 -30.80 15.61 -3.95
N ARG A 62 -29.50 15.54 -3.62
CA ARG A 62 -28.72 16.64 -3.04
C ARG A 62 -27.23 16.54 -3.36
N LYS A 63 -26.52 17.66 -3.27
CA LYS A 63 -25.04 17.69 -3.36
C LYS A 63 -24.40 16.97 -2.16
N SER A 64 -23.25 16.33 -2.38
CA SER A 64 -22.50 15.65 -1.32
C SER A 64 -22.09 16.63 -0.22
N ARG A 65 -22.28 16.23 1.05
CA ARG A 65 -21.81 17.00 2.21
C ARG A 65 -20.37 16.65 2.60
N LEU A 66 -19.85 15.51 2.15
CA LEU A 66 -18.55 14.98 2.58
C LEU A 66 -17.38 15.60 1.83
N PHE A 67 -17.59 15.99 0.57
CA PHE A 67 -16.52 16.51 -0.26
C PHE A 67 -16.97 17.72 -1.05
N LYS A 68 -16.22 18.81 -0.93
CA LYS A 68 -16.44 20.06 -1.68
C LYS A 68 -15.98 19.96 -3.14
N SER A 69 -15.05 19.04 -3.46
CA SER A 69 -14.44 18.87 -4.77
C SER A 69 -14.12 17.40 -5.06
N ASN A 70 -14.24 17.00 -6.32
CA ASN A 70 -13.84 15.68 -6.80
C ASN A 70 -12.34 15.42 -6.61
N THR A 71 -11.49 16.43 -6.75
CA THR A 71 -10.04 16.34 -6.55
C THR A 71 -9.70 16.02 -5.11
N GLN A 72 -10.34 16.69 -4.14
CA GLN A 72 -10.17 16.42 -2.72
C GLN A 72 -10.59 14.99 -2.35
N PHE A 73 -11.69 14.51 -2.95
CA PHE A 73 -12.12 13.12 -2.79
C PHE A 73 -11.04 12.14 -3.27
N VAL A 74 -10.55 12.32 -4.51
CA VAL A 74 -9.53 11.44 -5.11
C VAL A 74 -8.23 11.44 -4.28
N LEU A 75 -7.75 12.60 -3.83
CA LEU A 75 -6.56 12.70 -2.99
C LEU A 75 -6.72 11.98 -1.65
N ASN A 76 -7.87 12.13 -1.00
CA ASN A 76 -8.14 11.42 0.25
C ASN A 76 -8.23 9.91 0.04
N GLN A 77 -8.87 9.46 -1.04
CA GLN A 77 -8.91 8.03 -1.39
C GLN A 77 -7.50 7.49 -1.68
N ALA A 78 -6.66 8.23 -2.41
CA ALA A 78 -5.28 7.84 -2.69
C ALA A 78 -4.45 7.68 -1.40
N LYS A 79 -4.56 8.63 -0.45
CA LYS A 79 -3.90 8.53 0.87
C LYS A 79 -4.32 7.28 1.63
N ILE A 80 -5.62 6.95 1.60
CA ILE A 80 -6.14 5.77 2.28
C ILE A 80 -5.61 4.49 1.62
N ILE A 81 -5.63 4.43 0.29
CA ILE A 81 -5.10 3.29 -0.48
C ILE A 81 -3.61 3.08 -0.17
N LEU A 82 -2.80 4.16 -0.19
CA LEU A 82 -1.38 4.09 0.14
C LEU A 82 -1.16 3.59 1.58
N LYS A 83 -1.91 4.13 2.55
CA LYS A 83 -1.85 3.69 3.95
C LYS A 83 -2.22 2.20 4.08
N CYS A 84 -3.31 1.79 3.47
CA CYS A 84 -3.72 0.39 3.47
C CYS A 84 -2.67 -0.50 2.79
N PHE A 85 -2.08 -0.05 1.67
CA PHE A 85 -1.04 -0.81 0.99
C PHE A 85 0.19 -1.01 1.87
N ALA A 86 0.64 0.06 2.55
CA ALA A 86 1.75 0.00 3.49
C ALA A 86 1.48 -0.93 4.69
N ILE A 87 0.22 -1.01 5.18
CA ILE A 87 -0.14 -1.84 6.33
C ILE A 87 -0.33 -3.32 5.95
N TYR A 88 -1.04 -3.60 4.84
CA TYR A 88 -1.43 -4.97 4.48
C TYR A 88 -0.43 -5.68 3.57
N LYS A 89 0.41 -4.95 2.82
CA LYS A 89 1.48 -5.49 1.97
C LYS A 89 2.76 -4.66 2.10
N PRO A 90 3.33 -4.58 3.31
CA PRO A 90 4.45 -3.68 3.58
C PRO A 90 5.67 -4.02 2.73
N PHE A 91 6.05 -5.28 2.60
CA PHE A 91 7.19 -5.68 1.78
C PHE A 91 7.05 -5.21 0.32
N THR A 92 5.89 -5.48 -0.29
CA THR A 92 5.62 -5.08 -1.68
C THR A 92 5.61 -3.56 -1.85
N PHE A 93 5.04 -2.84 -0.88
CA PHE A 93 5.00 -1.38 -0.89
C PHE A 93 6.41 -0.77 -0.86
N PHE A 94 7.23 -1.17 0.09
CA PHE A 94 8.59 -0.66 0.24
C PHE A 94 9.51 -1.14 -0.88
N LEU A 95 9.29 -2.34 -1.44
CA LEU A 95 10.02 -2.84 -2.59
C LEU A 95 9.78 -1.94 -3.82
N TYR A 96 8.53 -1.58 -4.12
CA TYR A 96 8.27 -0.62 -5.21
C TYR A 96 8.87 0.75 -4.96
N LEU A 97 8.84 1.22 -3.71
CA LEU A 97 9.41 2.51 -3.34
C LEU A 97 10.94 2.50 -3.46
N SER A 98 11.60 1.37 -3.22
CA SER A 98 13.05 1.23 -3.32
C SER A 98 13.58 1.18 -4.76
N ILE A 99 12.75 0.83 -5.74
CA ILE A 99 13.17 0.72 -7.14
C ILE A 99 13.75 2.05 -7.64
N LEU A 100 13.15 3.17 -7.31
CA LEU A 100 13.57 4.49 -7.79
C LEU A 100 14.97 4.87 -7.27
N PRO A 101 15.25 4.86 -5.95
CA PRO A 101 16.59 5.17 -5.46
C PRO A 101 17.63 4.14 -5.86
N LEU A 102 17.29 2.84 -5.97
CA LEU A 102 18.21 1.82 -6.46
C LEU A 102 18.58 2.06 -7.92
N PHE A 103 17.61 2.32 -8.78
CA PHE A 103 17.85 2.58 -10.20
C PHE A 103 18.72 3.83 -10.39
N PHE A 104 18.40 4.91 -9.68
CA PHE A 104 19.15 6.15 -9.73
C PHE A 104 20.58 5.97 -9.19
N GLY A 105 20.75 5.31 -8.06
CA GLY A 105 22.03 5.03 -7.45
C GLY A 105 22.92 4.15 -8.34
N PHE A 106 22.33 3.10 -8.93
CA PHE A 106 23.05 2.22 -9.85
C PHE A 106 23.47 2.93 -11.14
N SER A 107 22.62 3.79 -11.68
CA SER A 107 22.94 4.61 -12.86
C SER A 107 24.11 5.56 -12.61
N LEU A 108 24.14 6.24 -11.46
CA LEU A 108 25.25 7.12 -11.07
C LEU A 108 26.54 6.34 -10.81
N PHE A 109 26.43 5.15 -10.25
CA PHE A 109 27.58 4.27 -10.02
C PHE A 109 28.18 3.80 -11.34
N LEU A 110 27.37 3.36 -12.31
CA LEU A 110 27.83 2.97 -13.64
C LEU A 110 28.48 4.16 -14.38
N ARG A 111 27.88 5.35 -14.25
CA ARG A 111 28.46 6.56 -14.81
C ARG A 111 29.86 6.84 -14.26
N PHE A 112 30.04 6.74 -12.95
CA PHE A 112 31.35 6.91 -12.32
C PHE A 112 32.36 5.89 -12.83
N LEU A 113 31.99 4.60 -12.91
CA LEU A 113 32.86 3.55 -13.44
C LEU A 113 33.34 3.83 -14.86
N PHE A 114 32.44 4.30 -15.71
CA PHE A 114 32.77 4.65 -17.08
C PHE A 114 33.87 5.73 -17.15
N PHE A 115 33.72 6.82 -16.41
CA PHE A 115 34.74 7.88 -16.36
C PHE A 115 36.03 7.45 -15.67
N TYR A 116 35.93 6.60 -14.66
CA TYR A 116 37.10 6.06 -13.98
C TYR A 116 37.99 5.24 -14.92
N PHE A 117 37.41 4.35 -15.70
CA PHE A 117 38.14 3.56 -16.70
C PHE A 117 38.62 4.38 -17.91
N SER A 118 37.99 5.52 -18.17
CA SER A 118 38.45 6.46 -19.22
C SER A 118 39.60 7.36 -18.77
N GLY A 119 40.08 7.23 -17.52
CA GLY A 119 41.21 7.99 -16.97
C GLY A 119 40.83 9.36 -16.38
N ASP A 120 39.57 9.75 -16.35
CA ASP A 120 39.04 11.05 -15.88
C ASP A 120 38.18 10.91 -14.64
N GLY A 121 38.52 9.98 -13.73
CA GLY A 121 37.75 9.67 -12.55
C GLY A 121 37.73 10.76 -11.47
N THR A 122 38.73 11.61 -11.39
CA THR A 122 38.88 12.60 -10.31
C THR A 122 37.81 13.69 -10.35
N GLY A 123 37.30 14.06 -11.54
CA GLY A 123 36.22 15.05 -11.70
C GLY A 123 34.82 14.54 -11.34
N HIS A 124 34.64 13.23 -11.13
CA HIS A 124 33.32 12.60 -11.01
C HIS A 124 33.02 11.98 -9.63
N VAL A 125 33.82 12.33 -8.60
CA VAL A 125 33.66 11.81 -7.22
C VAL A 125 32.26 12.11 -6.65
N GLN A 126 31.67 13.23 -7.02
CA GLN A 126 30.29 13.55 -6.58
C GLN A 126 29.26 12.51 -7.04
N SER A 127 29.44 11.93 -8.24
CA SER A 127 28.52 10.90 -8.76
C SER A 127 28.54 9.63 -7.91
N ILE A 128 29.72 9.22 -7.39
CA ILE A 128 29.80 8.03 -6.52
C ILE A 128 29.21 8.31 -5.14
N ILE A 129 29.37 9.53 -4.59
CA ILE A 129 28.80 9.91 -3.29
C ILE A 129 27.28 9.89 -3.39
N PHE A 130 26.68 10.55 -4.36
CA PHE A 130 25.23 10.54 -4.55
C PHE A 130 24.70 9.15 -4.93
N GLY A 131 25.44 8.42 -5.75
CA GLY A 131 25.13 7.04 -6.11
C GLY A 131 25.07 6.11 -4.89
N SER A 132 26.12 6.12 -4.07
CA SER A 132 26.18 5.28 -2.86
C SER A 132 25.11 5.66 -1.83
N THR A 133 24.88 6.96 -1.60
CA THR A 133 23.81 7.42 -0.70
C THR A 133 22.43 6.95 -1.19
N SER A 134 22.19 7.01 -2.49
CA SER A 134 20.92 6.55 -3.08
C SER A 134 20.76 5.03 -3.00
N LEU A 135 21.82 4.26 -3.19
CA LEU A 135 21.82 2.79 -2.99
C LEU A 135 21.53 2.43 -1.53
N ILE A 136 22.19 3.08 -0.58
CA ILE A 136 21.94 2.87 0.85
C ILE A 136 20.49 3.13 1.18
N LEU A 137 19.92 4.25 0.70
CA LEU A 137 18.51 4.56 0.89
C LEU A 137 17.60 3.45 0.33
N GLY A 138 17.91 2.94 -0.87
CA GLY A 138 17.16 1.84 -1.47
C GLY A 138 17.19 0.56 -0.64
N PHE A 139 18.37 0.19 -0.10
CA PHE A 139 18.50 -0.97 0.79
C PHE A 139 17.79 -0.77 2.14
N ILE A 140 17.82 0.44 2.70
CA ILE A 140 17.07 0.76 3.93
C ILE A 140 15.57 0.57 3.68
N LEU A 141 15.04 1.01 2.53
CA LEU A 141 13.61 0.81 2.19
C LEU A 141 13.26 -0.68 2.09
N ILE A 142 14.12 -1.51 1.50
CA ILE A 142 13.90 -2.97 1.48
C ILE A 142 13.87 -3.54 2.89
N ALA A 143 14.83 -3.16 3.74
CA ALA A 143 14.89 -3.61 5.14
C ALA A 143 13.62 -3.21 5.91
N LEU A 144 13.13 -1.97 5.72
CA LEU A 144 11.84 -1.53 6.29
C LEU A 144 10.66 -2.37 5.78
N GLY A 145 10.71 -2.80 4.53
CA GLY A 145 9.71 -3.72 3.97
C GLY A 145 9.68 -5.07 4.68
N VAL A 146 10.86 -5.65 4.94
CA VAL A 146 10.99 -6.92 5.69
C VAL A 146 10.48 -6.75 7.12
N LEU A 147 10.91 -5.68 7.82
CA LEU A 147 10.42 -5.39 9.18
C LEU A 147 8.90 -5.22 9.22
N GLY A 148 8.32 -4.51 8.25
CA GLY A 148 6.88 -4.34 8.13
C GLY A 148 6.15 -5.68 7.95
N GLU A 149 6.69 -6.61 7.18
CA GLU A 149 6.10 -7.95 7.00
C GLU A 149 6.16 -8.77 8.29
N LEU A 150 7.25 -8.67 9.07
CA LEU A 150 7.37 -9.32 10.38
C LEU A 150 6.35 -8.75 11.37
N ILE A 151 6.15 -7.43 11.42
CA ILE A 151 5.15 -6.78 12.27
C ILE A 151 3.74 -7.26 11.88
N LYS A 152 3.45 -7.33 10.58
CA LYS A 152 2.17 -7.86 10.08
C LYS A 152 1.94 -9.30 10.52
N HIS A 153 2.97 -10.15 10.44
CA HIS A 153 2.90 -11.54 10.86
C HIS A 153 2.61 -11.67 12.36
N ASN A 154 3.30 -10.91 13.20
CA ASN A 154 3.06 -10.88 14.64
C ASN A 154 1.62 -10.43 14.98
N ARG A 155 1.12 -9.39 14.31
CA ARG A 155 -0.26 -8.95 14.48
C ARG A 155 -1.26 -10.06 14.14
N LYS A 156 -1.02 -10.82 13.06
CA LYS A 156 -1.90 -11.92 12.66
C LYS A 156 -1.93 -13.03 13.73
N ILE A 157 -0.80 -13.39 14.31
CA ILE A 157 -0.72 -14.36 15.39
C ILE A 157 -1.51 -13.90 16.62
N MET A 158 -1.39 -12.61 16.98
CA MET A 158 -2.16 -12.03 18.09
C MET A 158 -3.68 -12.11 17.85
N GLU A 159 -4.14 -11.73 16.65
CA GLU A 159 -5.55 -11.81 16.26
C GLU A 159 -6.07 -13.27 16.31
N GLU A 160 -5.30 -14.24 15.82
CA GLU A 160 -5.68 -15.67 15.86
C GLU A 160 -5.76 -16.21 17.30
N ASN A 161 -4.89 -15.75 18.19
CA ASN A 161 -4.90 -16.15 19.59
C ASN A 161 -6.11 -15.55 20.35
N GLU A 162 -6.52 -14.33 19.99
CA GLU A 162 -7.74 -13.74 20.56
C GLU A 162 -9.01 -14.45 20.04
N GLU A 163 -9.06 -14.81 18.75
CA GLU A 163 -10.19 -15.56 18.18
C GLU A 163 -10.41 -16.92 18.84
N LYS A 164 -9.36 -17.55 19.38
CA LYS A 164 -9.45 -18.85 20.09
C LYS A 164 -9.98 -18.74 21.53
N LYS A 165 -9.99 -17.54 22.11
CA LYS A 165 -10.48 -17.32 23.48
C LYS A 165 -11.99 -17.11 23.55
N PHE A 166 -12.67 -16.96 22.41
CA PHE A 166 -14.14 -16.79 22.26
C PHE A 166 -14.76 -17.90 21.41
#